data_24e2b0fac095d4824c174b764bb31496
#
_entry.id   24e2b0fac095d4824c174b764bb31496
#
_cell.length_a   1.000
_cell.length_b   1.000
_cell.length_c   1.000
_cell.angle_alpha   90.00
_cell.angle_beta   90.00
_cell.angle_gamma   90.00
#
_symmetry.space_group_name_H-M   'P 1'
#
loop_
_entity.id
_entity.type
_entity.pdbx_description
1 polymer ?
#
loop_
_entity_poly.entity_id
_entity_poly.type
_entity_poly.pdbx_seq_one_letter_code
_entity_poly.pdbx_strand_id
1 'polypeptide(L)'
;MEGVEAVIVLGGDGTMLRAAHSIGTYDVPLMGVNLGTLGFLTEVEESNAYKAIDRLLADDYSIEKRMMIEGRKGETSFSCLNDVVITRAGFSRIIGLNIYVNEQLLDTYEADGVIVATRLVRPDIICPPVDRSSARNPRQSL
;
A
#
# COMPACT_ATOMS: atom_id res chain seq x y z
N MET A 1 11.03 11.36 -17.08
CA MET A 1 10.74 10.09 -17.84
C MET A 1 10.01 10.42 -19.15
N GLU A 2 10.60 11.25 -20.01
CA GLU A 2 9.99 11.54 -21.30
C GLU A 2 9.97 10.27 -22.19
N GLY A 3 8.81 9.95 -22.78
CA GLY A 3 8.68 8.84 -23.74
C GLY A 3 8.60 7.44 -23.13
N VAL A 4 8.47 7.30 -21.80
CA VAL A 4 8.25 6.01 -21.15
C VAL A 4 6.74 5.78 -21.02
N GLU A 5 6.23 4.75 -21.67
CA GLU A 5 4.80 4.41 -21.66
C GLU A 5 4.44 3.43 -20.52
N ALA A 6 5.36 2.56 -20.15
CA ALA A 6 5.21 1.62 -19.03
C ALA A 6 6.58 1.22 -18.45
N VAL A 7 6.61 0.77 -17.22
CA VAL A 7 7.82 0.21 -16.58
C VAL A 7 7.57 -1.23 -16.17
N ILE A 8 8.45 -2.13 -16.63
CA ILE A 8 8.41 -3.54 -16.25
C ILE A 8 9.37 -3.74 -15.08
N VAL A 9 8.84 -4.25 -13.99
CA VAL A 9 9.58 -4.50 -12.73
C VAL A 9 9.79 -5.99 -12.56
N LEU A 10 11.05 -6.43 -12.56
CA LEU A 10 11.42 -7.83 -12.36
C LEU A 10 11.80 -8.07 -10.90
N GLY A 11 11.01 -8.86 -10.18
CA GLY A 11 11.23 -9.16 -8.76
C GLY A 11 9.94 -9.36 -7.99
N GLY A 12 10.00 -9.38 -6.67
CA GLY A 12 8.82 -9.47 -5.79
C GLY A 12 8.30 -8.11 -5.36
N ASP A 13 7.34 -8.13 -4.41
CA ASP A 13 6.65 -6.94 -3.88
C ASP A 13 7.61 -5.84 -3.41
N GLY A 14 8.72 -6.20 -2.73
CA GLY A 14 9.70 -5.21 -2.29
C GLY A 14 10.39 -4.46 -3.44
N THR A 15 10.58 -5.10 -4.60
CA THR A 15 11.12 -4.45 -5.80
C THR A 15 10.08 -3.54 -6.43
N MET A 16 8.82 -3.97 -6.44
CA MET A 16 7.69 -3.20 -6.92
C MET A 16 7.49 -1.92 -6.09
N LEU A 17 7.57 -2.02 -4.77
CA LEU A 17 7.48 -0.86 -3.86
C LEU A 17 8.61 0.16 -4.13
N ARG A 18 9.84 -0.33 -4.32
CA ARG A 18 10.98 0.56 -4.66
C ARG A 18 10.81 1.23 -6.02
N ALA A 19 10.31 0.51 -7.02
CA ALA A 19 10.02 1.06 -8.34
C ALA A 19 8.94 2.14 -8.26
N ALA A 20 7.83 1.87 -7.57
CA ALA A 20 6.76 2.83 -7.35
C ALA A 20 7.27 4.11 -6.66
N HIS A 21 8.12 3.96 -5.63
CA HIS A 21 8.73 5.09 -4.95
C HIS A 21 9.67 5.90 -5.89
N SER A 22 10.45 5.22 -6.72
CA SER A 22 11.39 5.87 -7.65
C SER A 22 10.69 6.62 -8.78
N ILE A 23 9.54 6.12 -9.23
CA ILE A 23 8.70 6.78 -10.23
C ILE A 23 8.02 8.03 -9.63
N GLY A 24 7.68 7.97 -8.36
CA GLY A 24 7.12 9.11 -7.62
C GLY A 24 5.82 9.62 -8.23
N THR A 25 5.81 10.87 -8.68
CA THR A 25 4.63 11.57 -9.23
C THR A 25 4.44 11.39 -10.74
N TYR A 26 5.28 10.62 -11.42
CA TYR A 26 5.09 10.34 -12.84
C TYR A 26 3.91 9.38 -13.02
N ASP A 27 2.99 9.74 -13.89
CA ASP A 27 1.81 8.91 -14.24
C ASP A 27 2.21 7.86 -15.29
N VAL A 28 3.05 6.90 -14.84
CA VAL A 28 3.56 5.80 -15.66
C VAL A 28 3.15 4.48 -15.02
N PRO A 29 2.41 3.61 -15.73
CA PRO A 29 2.00 2.31 -15.19
C PRO A 29 3.19 1.38 -14.97
N LEU A 30 3.07 0.53 -13.93
CA LEU A 30 4.02 -0.48 -13.55
C LEU A 30 3.45 -1.87 -13.82
N MET A 31 4.21 -2.74 -14.48
CA MET A 31 3.91 -4.16 -14.61
C MET A 31 4.92 -4.98 -13.81
N GLY A 32 4.46 -5.70 -12.80
CA GLY A 32 5.32 -6.54 -11.95
C GLY A 32 5.40 -7.97 -12.46
N VAL A 33 6.63 -8.44 -12.75
CA VAL A 33 6.92 -9.85 -13.06
C VAL A 33 7.62 -10.47 -11.85
N ASN A 34 6.98 -11.48 -11.26
CA ASN A 34 7.50 -12.17 -10.10
C ASN A 34 8.57 -13.20 -10.49
N LEU A 35 9.76 -13.07 -9.91
CA LEU A 35 10.87 -14.00 -10.11
C LEU A 35 11.04 -15.03 -8.96
N GLY A 36 10.09 -15.08 -8.03
CA GLY A 36 10.17 -15.95 -6.86
C GLY A 36 8.81 -16.35 -6.32
N THR A 37 8.58 -16.17 -5.02
CA THR A 37 7.27 -16.45 -4.41
C THR A 37 6.28 -15.38 -4.80
N LEU A 38 5.11 -15.78 -5.30
CA LEU A 38 4.04 -14.86 -5.73
C LEU A 38 3.64 -13.92 -4.58
N GLY A 39 3.65 -12.63 -4.86
CA GLY A 39 3.29 -11.57 -3.92
C GLY A 39 1.89 -11.02 -4.15
N PHE A 40 1.59 -9.91 -3.49
CA PHE A 40 0.33 -9.18 -3.64
C PHE A 40 0.37 -8.08 -4.70
N LEU A 41 1.58 -7.65 -5.10
CA LEU A 41 1.82 -6.54 -6.03
C LEU A 41 2.29 -7.00 -7.40
N THR A 42 2.84 -8.21 -7.48
CA THR A 42 3.38 -8.78 -8.72
C THR A 42 2.45 -9.89 -9.21
N GLU A 43 1.70 -9.62 -10.28
CA GLU A 43 0.63 -10.50 -10.78
C GLU A 43 1.09 -11.45 -11.88
N VAL A 44 2.21 -11.14 -12.54
CA VAL A 44 2.74 -11.94 -13.64
C VAL A 44 3.82 -12.89 -13.13
N GLU A 45 3.63 -14.19 -13.31
CA GLU A 45 4.68 -15.18 -13.05
C GLU A 45 5.75 -15.12 -14.15
N GLU A 46 6.99 -15.47 -13.81
CA GLU A 46 8.13 -15.50 -14.74
C GLU A 46 7.82 -16.29 -16.02
N SER A 47 7.16 -17.45 -15.88
CA SER A 47 6.74 -18.31 -16.99
C SER A 47 5.81 -17.63 -18.00
N ASN A 48 5.08 -16.63 -17.57
CA ASN A 48 4.11 -15.86 -18.36
C ASN A 48 4.64 -14.49 -18.80
N ALA A 49 5.87 -14.12 -18.47
CA ALA A 49 6.42 -12.79 -18.70
C ALA A 49 6.34 -12.35 -20.18
N TYR A 50 6.79 -13.20 -21.10
CA TYR A 50 6.74 -12.87 -22.54
C TYR A 50 5.32 -12.67 -23.03
N LYS A 51 4.38 -13.52 -22.61
CA LYS A 51 2.97 -13.40 -22.97
C LYS A 51 2.35 -12.10 -22.43
N ALA A 52 2.75 -11.69 -21.23
CA ALA A 52 2.30 -10.43 -20.65
C ALA A 52 2.86 -9.21 -21.39
N ILE A 53 4.12 -9.28 -21.86
CA ILE A 53 4.73 -8.25 -22.70
C ILE A 53 4.01 -8.18 -24.06
N ASP A 54 3.70 -9.29 -24.69
CA ASP A 54 2.97 -9.31 -25.96
C ASP A 54 1.58 -8.65 -25.82
N ARG A 55 0.89 -8.92 -24.71
CA ARG A 55 -0.39 -8.28 -24.39
C ARG A 55 -0.24 -6.78 -24.14
N LEU A 56 0.81 -6.37 -23.42
CA LEU A 56 1.12 -4.97 -23.18
C LEU A 56 1.34 -4.22 -24.49
N LEU A 57 2.10 -4.80 -25.43
CA LEU A 57 2.35 -4.23 -26.76
C LEU A 57 1.10 -4.20 -27.66
N ALA A 58 0.13 -5.06 -27.38
CA ALA A 58 -1.15 -5.13 -28.08
C ALA A 58 -2.26 -4.27 -27.44
N ASP A 59 -1.93 -3.44 -26.45
CA ASP A 59 -2.89 -2.67 -25.64
C ASP A 59 -3.99 -3.52 -24.97
N ASP A 60 -3.70 -4.83 -24.76
CA ASP A 60 -4.62 -5.79 -24.11
C ASP A 60 -4.31 -5.91 -22.62
N TYR A 61 -4.59 -4.87 -21.87
CA TYR A 61 -4.40 -4.82 -20.42
C TYR A 61 -5.40 -3.89 -19.72
N SER A 62 -5.48 -3.98 -18.42
CA SER A 62 -6.21 -3.05 -17.55
C SER A 62 -5.26 -2.38 -16.56
N ILE A 63 -5.52 -1.11 -16.24
CA ILE A 63 -4.74 -0.37 -15.26
C ILE A 63 -5.51 -0.34 -13.94
N GLU A 64 -4.90 -0.87 -12.88
CA GLU A 64 -5.38 -0.72 -11.52
C GLU A 64 -4.78 0.54 -10.89
N LYS A 65 -5.64 1.46 -10.45
CA LYS A 65 -5.21 2.65 -9.71
C LYS A 65 -5.10 2.33 -8.23
N ARG A 66 -3.92 2.56 -7.66
CA ARG A 66 -3.65 2.34 -6.25
C ARG A 66 -3.49 3.67 -5.50
N MET A 67 -4.07 3.75 -4.31
CA MET A 67 -3.88 4.88 -3.41
C MET A 67 -2.48 4.83 -2.82
N MET A 68 -1.84 6.00 -2.73
CA MET A 68 -0.57 6.17 -2.03
C MET A 68 -0.75 7.08 -0.82
N ILE A 69 0.11 6.91 0.18
CA ILE A 69 0.22 7.80 1.32
C ILE A 69 1.37 8.76 1.05
N GLU A 70 1.09 10.04 1.12
CA GLU A 70 2.13 11.07 1.23
C GLU A 70 2.27 11.46 2.69
N GLY A 71 3.50 11.45 3.19
CA GLY A 71 3.83 11.85 4.55
C GLY A 71 4.91 12.91 4.59
N ARG A 72 4.93 13.68 5.69
CA ARG A 72 5.94 14.69 5.96
C ARG A 72 6.45 14.57 7.40
N LYS A 73 7.77 14.65 7.56
CA LYS A 73 8.44 14.76 8.85
C LYS A 73 9.41 15.95 8.83
N GLY A 74 9.04 17.05 9.49
CA GLY A 74 9.76 18.30 9.35
C GLY A 74 9.78 18.77 7.89
N GLU A 75 10.97 18.95 7.32
CA GLU A 75 11.15 19.37 5.92
C GLU A 75 11.23 18.20 4.94
N THR A 76 11.30 16.96 5.43
CA THR A 76 11.38 15.77 4.57
C THR A 76 9.99 15.25 4.24
N SER A 77 9.69 15.10 2.95
CA SER A 77 8.50 14.41 2.45
C SER A 77 8.85 13.02 1.94
N PHE A 78 7.90 12.12 2.02
CA PHE A 78 8.01 10.75 1.51
C PHE A 78 6.66 10.27 1.00
N SER A 79 6.68 9.28 0.12
CA SER A 79 5.46 8.62 -0.39
C SER A 79 5.57 7.11 -0.22
N CYS A 80 4.45 6.45 0.07
CA CYS A 80 4.38 5.01 0.28
C CYS A 80 3.16 4.43 -0.43
N LEU A 81 3.31 3.23 -0.98
CA LEU A 81 2.22 2.56 -1.70
C LEU A 81 1.24 1.85 -0.74
N ASN A 82 1.75 1.20 0.30
CA ASN A 82 0.93 0.37 1.19
C ASN A 82 0.71 1.02 2.55
N ASP A 83 1.79 1.21 3.30
CA ASP A 83 1.72 1.65 4.70
C ASP A 83 2.95 2.43 5.14
N VAL A 84 2.76 3.21 6.18
CA VAL A 84 3.81 3.93 6.92
C VAL A 84 3.81 3.40 8.34
N VAL A 85 4.95 2.92 8.80
CA VAL A 85 5.15 2.47 10.16
C VAL A 85 5.92 3.53 10.93
N ILE A 86 5.31 4.06 11.98
CA ILE A 86 5.96 4.97 12.94
C ILE A 86 6.16 4.18 14.22
N THR A 87 7.40 3.93 14.59
CA THR A 87 7.74 3.12 15.76
C THR A 87 8.75 3.85 16.64
N ARG A 88 8.81 3.40 17.89
CA ARG A 88 9.82 3.87 18.86
C ARG A 88 11.24 3.63 18.35
N ALA A 89 12.16 4.47 18.73
CA ALA A 89 13.58 4.31 18.43
C ALA A 89 14.28 3.50 19.53
N GLY A 90 15.00 2.45 19.15
CA GLY A 90 15.79 1.60 20.05
C GLY A 90 14.95 0.79 21.04
N PHE A 91 15.56 0.48 22.19
CA PHE A 91 14.95 -0.30 23.29
C PHE A 91 14.14 0.57 24.26
N SER A 92 13.69 1.73 23.84
CA SER A 92 12.91 2.65 24.66
C SER A 92 11.59 2.03 25.13
N ARG A 93 11.00 2.65 26.15
CA ARG A 93 9.67 2.31 26.66
C ARG A 93 8.61 2.64 25.61
N ILE A 94 7.39 2.19 25.84
CA ILE A 94 6.16 2.58 25.12
C ILE A 94 6.14 4.09 24.92
N ILE A 95 5.73 4.53 23.73
CA ILE A 95 5.61 5.94 23.36
C ILE A 95 4.15 6.39 23.42
N GLY A 96 3.92 7.63 23.88
CA GLY A 96 2.61 8.27 23.79
C GLY A 96 2.40 8.86 22.39
N LEU A 97 1.27 8.55 21.78
CA LEU A 97 0.89 8.97 20.45
C LEU A 97 -0.45 9.72 20.52
N ASN A 98 -0.46 10.99 20.14
CA ASN A 98 -1.70 11.74 19.91
C ASN A 98 -2.00 11.70 18.43
N ILE A 99 -3.13 11.12 18.05
CA ILE A 99 -3.56 11.02 16.66
C ILE A 99 -4.60 12.09 16.37
N TYR A 100 -4.35 12.89 15.36
CA TYR A 100 -5.25 13.94 14.90
C TYR A 100 -5.74 13.62 13.48
N VAL A 101 -7.02 13.88 13.24
CA VAL A 101 -7.64 13.82 11.92
C VAL A 101 -8.32 15.15 11.64
N ASN A 102 -7.93 15.81 10.55
CA ASN A 102 -8.45 17.16 10.22
C ASN A 102 -8.33 18.14 11.40
N GLU A 103 -7.16 18.16 12.05
CA GLU A 103 -6.83 19.02 13.22
C GLU A 103 -7.60 18.68 14.51
N GLN A 104 -8.49 17.70 14.48
CA GLN A 104 -9.21 17.23 15.67
C GLN A 104 -8.51 16.03 16.28
N LEU A 105 -8.32 16.04 17.60
CA LEU A 105 -7.77 14.90 18.32
C LEU A 105 -8.73 13.71 18.19
N LEU A 106 -8.27 12.64 17.55
CA LEU A 106 -9.02 11.40 17.44
C LEU A 106 -8.91 10.61 18.74
N ASP A 107 -7.67 10.35 19.19
CA ASP A 107 -7.40 9.62 20.43
C ASP A 107 -5.92 9.74 20.82
N THR A 108 -5.62 9.29 22.06
CA THR A 108 -4.27 9.19 22.61
C THR A 108 -3.98 7.73 22.94
N TYR A 109 -2.87 7.21 22.42
CA TYR A 109 -2.45 5.82 22.61
C TYR A 109 -1.08 5.74 23.28
N GLU A 110 -0.91 4.73 24.11
CA GLU A 110 0.40 4.27 24.58
C GLU A 110 0.72 2.96 23.87
N ALA A 111 1.74 2.96 22.99
CA ALA A 111 2.04 1.81 22.14
C ALA A 111 3.52 1.79 21.72
N ASP A 112 3.95 0.69 21.10
CA ASP A 112 5.28 0.59 20.46
C ASP A 112 5.37 1.44 19.20
N GLY A 113 4.22 1.79 18.59
CA GLY A 113 4.12 2.59 17.37
C GLY A 113 2.72 2.59 16.78
N VAL A 114 2.59 3.15 15.58
CA VAL A 114 1.35 3.19 14.80
C VAL A 114 1.64 2.83 13.35
N ILE A 115 0.69 2.15 12.71
CA ILE A 115 0.71 1.83 11.29
C ILE A 115 -0.42 2.61 10.63
N VAL A 116 -0.07 3.41 9.63
CA VAL A 116 -1.03 4.11 8.77
C VAL A 116 -0.99 3.43 7.41
N ALA A 117 -2.08 2.80 7.01
CA ALA A 117 -2.14 2.00 5.79
C ALA A 117 -3.15 2.56 4.78
N THR A 118 -2.84 2.38 3.48
CA THR A 118 -3.80 2.61 2.41
C THR A 118 -4.88 1.53 2.45
N ARG A 119 -6.05 1.87 1.93
CA ARG A 119 -7.07 0.86 1.66
C ARG A 119 -6.63 0.03 0.44
N LEU A 120 -6.47 -1.27 0.63
CA LEU A 120 -6.32 -2.20 -0.49
C LEU A 120 -7.70 -2.37 -1.15
N VAL A 121 -7.93 -1.70 -2.26
CA VAL A 121 -9.14 -1.90 -3.05
C VAL A 121 -8.85 -3.08 -3.99
N ARG A 122 -9.33 -4.28 -3.63
CA ARG A 122 -9.46 -5.35 -4.62
C ARG A 122 -10.77 -5.10 -5.36
N PRO A 123 -10.77 -4.95 -6.69
CA PRO A 123 -11.98 -4.72 -7.46
C PRO A 123 -12.99 -5.88 -7.36
N ASP A 124 -12.54 -7.09 -7.01
CA ASP A 124 -13.31 -8.33 -7.09
C ASP A 124 -13.83 -8.85 -5.74
N ILE A 125 -13.57 -8.17 -4.62
CA ILE A 125 -14.17 -8.53 -3.34
C ILE A 125 -15.33 -7.58 -3.05
N ILE A 126 -16.51 -7.96 -3.52
CA ILE A 126 -17.76 -7.51 -2.93
C ILE A 126 -17.81 -8.18 -1.54
N CYS A 127 -17.30 -7.48 -0.51
CA CYS A 127 -17.60 -7.90 0.86
C CYS A 127 -19.11 -7.84 1.03
N PRO A 128 -19.79 -8.95 1.34
CA PRO A 128 -21.18 -8.87 1.73
C PRO A 128 -21.31 -7.90 2.90
N PRO A 129 -22.39 -7.13 3.00
CA PRO A 129 -22.60 -6.20 4.09
C PRO A 129 -22.47 -6.97 5.41
N VAL A 130 -21.50 -6.56 6.24
CA VAL A 130 -21.37 -7.11 7.60
C VAL A 130 -22.61 -6.67 8.36
N ASP A 131 -23.46 -7.62 8.67
CA ASP A 131 -24.62 -7.40 9.54
C ASP A 131 -24.13 -6.94 10.91
N ARG A 132 -24.27 -5.63 11.17
CA ARG A 132 -23.89 -5.00 12.44
C ARG A 132 -24.85 -5.32 13.58
N SER A 133 -25.85 -6.16 13.34
CA SER A 133 -26.85 -6.53 14.38
C SER A 133 -26.29 -7.45 15.48
N SER A 134 -25.10 -8.02 15.30
CA SER A 134 -24.48 -8.94 16.26
C SER A 134 -23.32 -8.35 17.09
N ALA A 135 -23.00 -7.08 16.94
CA ALA A 135 -22.05 -6.40 17.83
C ALA A 135 -22.69 -6.17 19.20
N ARG A 136 -22.74 -7.22 20.03
CA ARG A 136 -23.05 -7.11 21.45
C ARG A 136 -22.01 -6.24 22.12
N ASN A 137 -22.46 -5.12 22.64
CA ASN A 137 -21.71 -4.19 23.46
C ASN A 137 -21.13 -4.92 24.69
N PRO A 138 -19.79 -5.09 24.88
CA PRO A 138 -19.25 -5.80 26.03
C PRO A 138 -19.20 -4.97 27.32
N ARG A 139 -19.91 -3.85 27.38
CA ARG A 139 -20.01 -3.03 28.58
C ARG A 139 -21.39 -3.11 29.20
N GLN A 140 -21.76 -4.27 29.73
CA GLN A 140 -22.75 -4.40 30.81
C GLN A 140 -22.58 -5.78 31.49
N SER A 141 -21.64 -5.87 32.40
CA SER A 141 -21.75 -6.69 33.62
C SER A 141 -20.65 -6.27 34.60
N LEU A 142 -21.07 -5.48 35.60
CA LEU A 142 -20.50 -5.24 36.93
C LEU A 142 -19.07 -4.74 37.02
#